data_314f182a1a7987cfe63a9517068a413f
#
_entry.id   314f182a1a7987cfe63a9517068a413f
#
_cell.length_a   1.000
_cell.length_b   1.000
_cell.length_c   1.000
_cell.angle_alpha   90.00
_cell.angle_beta   90.00
_cell.angle_gamma   90.00
#
_symmetry.space_group_name_H-M   'P 1'
#
loop_
_entity.id
_entity.type
_entity.pdbx_description
1 polymer ?
#
loop_
_entity_poly.entity_id
_entity_poly.type
_entity_poly.pdbx_seq_one_letter_code
_entity_poly.pdbx_strand_id
1 'polypeptide(L)'
;MNIVTFTKEFPDEEACKKKWKALREQEGIVCPKCGCTEHYWKKDKECFECKHCGHRQSLRAGTIMHGSQLPFRYWFIAMHLLISTKKSFSALEMQRQLGHKYYHPIWAMMQKLRYAMGKRDEKYKLCGDMEMDEGFFTIDMPEDDKGNRLKRGRGSQKKCAVLVMAESEPVDFETMVSTRHKINKRVRNIKMRVLENLKAETIDTEVRKGVSEDSSLTTDDSTSYVNLKDNVSNHKPQVIPKEDIGKVLPWVHIVVSNAKRLILNIYHDIKRKYLQEYLNEFCYKFNRRFLGNEIFDRLLVACVTVKNGFRY
;
A
#
# COMPACT_ATOMS: atom_id res chain seq x y z
N MET A 1 17.99 1.29 -3.26
CA MET A 1 19.18 0.76 -2.56
C MET A 1 19.39 -0.69 -2.96
N ASN A 2 20.58 -1.08 -3.47
CA ASN A 2 20.91 -2.46 -3.76
C ASN A 2 21.40 -3.19 -2.49
N ILE A 3 21.50 -4.53 -2.55
CA ILE A 3 21.83 -5.35 -1.37
C ILE A 3 23.24 -5.04 -0.82
N VAL A 4 24.22 -4.71 -1.68
CA VAL A 4 25.58 -4.39 -1.25
C VAL A 4 25.62 -3.08 -0.47
N THR A 5 24.90 -2.06 -0.95
CA THR A 5 24.77 -0.78 -0.22
C THR A 5 24.00 -0.98 1.09
N PHE A 6 22.92 -1.77 1.06
CA PHE A 6 22.14 -2.07 2.27
C PHE A 6 22.98 -2.74 3.36
N THR A 7 23.75 -3.76 3.02
CA THR A 7 24.59 -4.47 4.01
C THR A 7 25.74 -3.62 4.56
N LYS A 8 26.23 -2.63 3.80
CA LYS A 8 27.22 -1.66 4.26
C LYS A 8 26.62 -0.63 5.21
N GLU A 9 25.41 -0.13 4.92
CA GLU A 9 24.76 0.88 5.76
C GLU A 9 24.11 0.29 7.03
N PHE A 10 23.63 -0.95 6.96
CA PHE A 10 22.93 -1.64 8.04
C PHE A 10 23.57 -3.00 8.36
N PRO A 11 24.86 -3.02 8.79
CA PRO A 11 25.57 -4.26 9.07
C PRO A 11 25.02 -4.99 10.30
N ASP A 12 24.45 -4.27 11.27
CA ASP A 12 24.04 -4.80 12.55
C ASP A 12 22.77 -4.13 13.11
N GLU A 13 22.36 -4.54 14.30
CA GLU A 13 21.17 -4.02 15.01
C GLU A 13 21.36 -2.55 15.42
N GLU A 14 22.58 -2.16 15.82
CA GLU A 14 22.86 -0.81 16.29
C GLU A 14 22.79 0.24 15.17
N ALA A 15 23.28 -0.09 13.98
CA ALA A 15 23.14 0.77 12.80
C ALA A 15 21.66 1.01 12.46
N CYS A 16 20.84 -0.05 12.55
CA CYS A 16 19.39 0.04 12.33
C CYS A 16 18.71 0.93 13.38
N LYS A 17 19.02 0.73 14.67
CA LYS A 17 18.50 1.56 15.77
C LYS A 17 18.91 3.02 15.63
N LYS A 18 20.18 3.28 15.28
CA LYS A 18 20.70 4.64 15.07
C LYS A 18 19.94 5.37 13.95
N LYS A 19 19.76 4.73 12.80
CA LYS A 19 18.97 5.29 11.68
C LYS A 19 17.54 5.54 12.09
N TRP A 20 16.89 4.57 12.76
CA TRP A 20 15.51 4.70 13.24
C TRP A 20 15.34 5.83 14.24
N LYS A 21 16.27 5.96 15.19
CA LYS A 21 16.29 7.06 16.17
C LYS A 21 16.39 8.42 15.48
N ALA A 22 17.34 8.57 14.56
CA ALA A 22 17.54 9.80 13.81
C ALA A 22 16.27 10.23 13.05
N LEU A 23 15.59 9.28 12.37
CA LEU A 23 14.33 9.56 11.68
C LEU A 23 13.22 9.97 12.65
N ARG A 24 13.13 9.34 13.83
CA ARG A 24 12.15 9.75 14.83
C ARG A 24 12.39 11.15 15.38
N GLU A 25 13.66 11.52 15.58
CA GLU A 25 14.03 12.87 15.99
C GLU A 25 13.71 13.91 14.92
N GLN A 26 13.95 13.56 13.65
CA GLN A 26 13.63 14.44 12.52
C GLN A 26 12.12 14.66 12.34
N GLU A 27 11.31 13.62 12.51
CA GLU A 27 9.85 13.70 12.38
C GLU A 27 9.17 14.37 13.59
N GLY A 28 9.91 14.53 14.67
CA GLY A 28 9.44 15.08 15.94
C GLY A 28 8.81 14.03 16.86
N ILE A 29 9.11 14.14 18.15
CA ILE A 29 8.62 13.23 19.18
C ILE A 29 7.65 14.01 20.06
N VAL A 30 6.40 13.53 20.11
CA VAL A 30 5.37 14.13 20.96
C VAL A 30 5.09 13.20 22.14
N CYS A 31 5.12 13.74 23.35
CA CYS A 31 4.77 12.97 24.55
C CYS A 31 3.29 12.60 24.55
N PRO A 32 2.91 11.30 24.60
CA PRO A 32 1.51 10.90 24.58
C PRO A 32 0.77 11.27 25.86
N LYS A 33 1.48 11.62 26.96
CA LYS A 33 0.88 11.95 28.25
C LYS A 33 0.56 13.45 28.39
N CYS A 34 1.44 14.33 27.90
CA CYS A 34 1.30 15.78 28.13
C CYS A 34 1.46 16.64 26.88
N GLY A 35 1.66 16.06 25.70
CA GLY A 35 1.81 16.79 24.43
C GLY A 35 3.16 17.51 24.24
N CYS A 36 4.08 17.50 25.23
CA CYS A 36 5.36 18.16 25.13
C CYS A 36 6.22 17.54 24.01
N THR A 37 6.94 18.39 23.29
CA THR A 37 7.81 18.00 22.17
C THR A 37 9.29 17.90 22.57
N GLU A 38 9.66 18.36 23.77
CA GLU A 38 11.04 18.31 24.25
C GLU A 38 11.33 17.04 25.03
N HIS A 39 12.42 16.35 24.69
CA HIS A 39 12.80 15.07 25.26
C HIS A 39 14.30 14.96 25.49
N TYR A 40 14.67 14.21 26.55
CA TYR A 40 16.02 13.69 26.72
C TYR A 40 16.14 12.30 26.11
N TRP A 41 17.28 12.00 25.50
CA TRP A 41 17.62 10.62 25.15
C TRP A 41 18.36 9.95 26.33
N LYS A 42 17.74 8.91 26.87
CA LYS A 42 18.36 8.07 27.93
C LYS A 42 19.08 6.90 27.26
N LYS A 43 20.40 7.01 27.17
CA LYS A 43 21.23 6.02 26.47
C LYS A 43 21.19 4.64 27.15
N ASP A 44 21.19 4.60 28.49
CA ASP A 44 21.12 3.39 29.32
C ASP A 44 19.83 2.59 29.14
N LYS A 45 18.73 3.27 28.79
CA LYS A 45 17.39 2.69 28.64
C LYS A 45 16.87 2.68 27.20
N GLU A 46 17.66 3.17 26.26
CA GLU A 46 17.28 3.32 24.84
C GLU A 46 15.88 3.94 24.65
N CYS A 47 15.57 5.00 25.40
CA CYS A 47 14.25 5.64 25.37
C CYS A 47 14.33 7.17 25.39
N PHE A 48 13.27 7.80 24.90
CA PHE A 48 13.04 9.23 25.04
C PHE A 48 12.30 9.50 26.34
N GLU A 49 12.80 10.40 27.16
CA GLU A 49 12.16 10.86 28.39
C GLU A 49 11.68 12.30 28.22
N CYS A 50 10.39 12.52 28.42
CA CYS A 50 9.78 13.84 28.29
C CYS A 50 10.33 14.80 29.35
N LYS A 51 10.79 15.99 28.93
CA LYS A 51 11.32 17.00 29.85
C LYS A 51 10.26 17.53 30.83
N HIS A 52 8.99 17.57 30.42
CA HIS A 52 7.93 18.15 31.23
C HIS A 52 7.35 17.16 32.26
N CYS A 53 7.05 15.92 31.87
CA CYS A 53 6.33 14.97 32.75
C CYS A 53 7.10 13.68 33.07
N GLY A 54 8.34 13.54 32.61
CA GLY A 54 9.16 12.36 32.85
C GLY A 54 8.68 11.07 32.16
N HIS A 55 7.64 11.14 31.34
CA HIS A 55 7.14 9.96 30.62
C HIS A 55 8.17 9.42 29.66
N ARG A 56 8.37 8.09 29.67
CA ARG A 56 9.36 7.40 28.84
C ARG A 56 8.71 6.71 27.66
N GLN A 57 9.28 6.90 26.48
CA GLN A 57 8.87 6.25 25.23
C GLN A 57 10.05 5.47 24.65
N SER A 58 9.85 4.18 24.37
CA SER A 58 10.84 3.39 23.62
C SER A 58 10.96 3.87 22.17
N LEU A 59 12.03 3.45 21.48
CA LEU A 59 12.21 3.71 20.04
C LEU A 59 11.03 3.24 19.17
N ARG A 60 10.29 2.23 19.61
CA ARG A 60 9.16 1.65 18.88
C ARG A 60 7.81 2.28 19.20
N ALA A 61 7.72 2.95 20.35
CA ALA A 61 6.45 3.53 20.79
C ALA A 61 5.92 4.57 19.79
N GLY A 62 4.63 4.49 19.46
CA GLY A 62 3.98 5.40 18.52
C GLY A 62 4.35 5.21 17.04
N THR A 63 5.07 4.15 16.68
CA THR A 63 5.43 3.80 15.30
C THR A 63 4.75 2.49 14.87
N ILE A 64 4.97 2.09 13.63
CA ILE A 64 4.48 0.79 13.13
C ILE A 64 5.06 -0.41 13.90
N MET A 65 6.25 -0.24 14.48
CA MET A 65 6.90 -1.29 15.28
C MET A 65 6.36 -1.41 16.70
N HIS A 66 5.38 -0.58 17.09
CA HIS A 66 4.81 -0.64 18.44
C HIS A 66 4.31 -2.05 18.78
N GLY A 67 4.67 -2.54 19.99
CA GLY A 67 4.32 -3.88 20.48
C GLY A 67 5.09 -5.04 19.83
N SER A 68 6.09 -4.78 18.97
CA SER A 68 6.92 -5.84 18.39
C SER A 68 8.17 -6.11 19.21
N GLN A 69 8.51 -7.39 19.38
CA GLN A 69 9.77 -7.85 20.01
C GLN A 69 10.84 -8.24 18.97
N LEU A 70 10.50 -8.23 17.66
CA LEU A 70 11.46 -8.57 16.61
C LEU A 70 12.61 -7.56 16.57
N PRO A 71 13.87 -7.97 16.30
CA PRO A 71 14.99 -7.06 16.11
C PRO A 71 14.71 -5.98 15.06
N PHE A 72 15.27 -4.78 15.21
CA PHE A 72 15.17 -3.71 14.20
C PHE A 72 15.74 -4.19 12.86
N ARG A 73 16.84 -4.95 12.90
CA ARG A 73 17.46 -5.50 11.70
C ARG A 73 16.50 -6.36 10.88
N TYR A 74 15.60 -7.13 11.51
CA TYR A 74 14.58 -7.91 10.79
C TYR A 74 13.60 -7.01 10.03
N TRP A 75 13.18 -5.91 10.64
CA TRP A 75 12.33 -4.93 9.99
C TRP A 75 13.02 -4.27 8.79
N PHE A 76 14.29 -3.91 8.94
CA PHE A 76 15.09 -3.30 7.87
C PHE A 76 15.30 -4.26 6.70
N ILE A 77 15.66 -5.51 6.97
CA ILE A 77 15.78 -6.55 5.95
C ILE A 77 14.44 -6.79 5.26
N ALA A 78 13.34 -6.91 6.02
CA ALA A 78 12.01 -7.11 5.46
C ALA A 78 11.58 -5.93 4.57
N MET A 79 11.80 -4.69 5.00
CA MET A 79 11.56 -3.50 4.19
C MET A 79 12.38 -3.53 2.90
N HIS A 80 13.68 -3.83 3.00
CA HIS A 80 14.56 -3.90 1.83
C HIS A 80 14.09 -4.96 0.83
N LEU A 81 13.82 -6.19 1.28
CA LEU A 81 13.39 -7.29 0.41
C LEU A 81 12.03 -6.99 -0.25
N LEU A 82 11.07 -6.43 0.48
CA LEU A 82 9.76 -6.10 -0.08
C LEU A 82 9.83 -5.08 -1.23
N ILE A 83 10.73 -4.09 -1.15
CA ILE A 83 10.78 -3.00 -2.15
C ILE A 83 11.84 -3.19 -3.23
N SER A 84 12.88 -4.01 -3.00
CA SER A 84 13.98 -4.20 -3.96
C SER A 84 13.60 -5.04 -5.17
N THR A 85 12.50 -5.78 -5.10
CA THR A 85 12.02 -6.66 -6.17
C THR A 85 10.64 -6.27 -6.67
N LYS A 86 10.35 -6.56 -7.94
CA LYS A 86 8.99 -6.41 -8.50
C LYS A 86 8.00 -7.41 -7.88
N LYS A 87 8.48 -8.60 -7.49
CA LYS A 87 7.69 -9.62 -6.81
C LYS A 87 7.48 -9.24 -5.33
N SER A 88 6.52 -9.85 -4.68
CA SER A 88 6.35 -9.78 -3.23
C SER A 88 6.99 -11.00 -2.56
N PHE A 89 7.02 -11.00 -1.23
CA PHE A 89 7.45 -12.15 -0.42
C PHE A 89 6.26 -12.70 0.37
N SER A 90 6.13 -14.03 0.39
CA SER A 90 5.25 -14.66 1.37
C SER A 90 5.85 -14.54 2.78
N ALA A 91 4.99 -14.60 3.81
CA ALA A 91 5.50 -14.55 5.18
C ALA A 91 6.37 -15.77 5.53
N LEU A 92 6.09 -16.92 4.90
CA LEU A 92 6.91 -18.14 5.07
C LEU A 92 8.29 -17.96 4.44
N GLU A 93 8.37 -17.37 3.24
CA GLU A 93 9.64 -17.07 2.61
C GLU A 93 10.44 -16.03 3.43
N MET A 94 9.78 -14.97 3.90
CA MET A 94 10.42 -13.98 4.77
C MET A 94 10.92 -14.61 6.07
N GLN A 95 10.17 -15.53 6.66
CA GLN A 95 10.60 -16.29 7.84
C GLN A 95 11.88 -17.07 7.59
N ARG A 96 12.00 -17.75 6.43
CA ARG A 96 13.20 -18.49 6.02
C ARG A 96 14.39 -17.55 5.84
N GLN A 97 14.19 -16.42 5.16
CA GLN A 97 15.25 -15.41 4.93
C GLN A 97 15.78 -14.80 6.23
N LEU A 98 14.91 -14.63 7.23
CA LEU A 98 15.29 -14.07 8.53
C LEU A 98 15.78 -15.15 9.53
N GLY A 99 15.64 -16.43 9.23
CA GLY A 99 15.98 -17.52 10.13
C GLY A 99 15.18 -17.53 11.43
N HIS A 100 13.93 -16.97 11.42
CA HIS A 100 13.13 -16.86 12.63
C HIS A 100 12.31 -18.13 12.89
N LYS A 101 12.30 -18.59 14.16
CA LYS A 101 11.63 -19.85 14.56
C LYS A 101 10.12 -19.83 14.31
N TYR A 102 9.44 -18.70 14.59
CA TYR A 102 7.98 -18.62 14.59
C TYR A 102 7.45 -17.84 13.39
N TYR A 103 6.43 -18.38 12.74
CA TYR A 103 5.78 -17.78 11.58
C TYR A 103 4.99 -16.51 11.92
N HIS A 104 4.16 -16.56 12.97
CA HIS A 104 3.19 -15.50 13.27
C HIS A 104 3.82 -14.10 13.48
N PRO A 105 4.92 -13.92 14.24
CA PRO A 105 5.56 -12.61 14.39
C PRO A 105 6.05 -12.03 13.06
N ILE A 106 6.55 -12.86 12.14
CA ILE A 106 7.00 -12.43 10.81
C ILE A 106 5.82 -12.03 9.94
N TRP A 107 4.76 -12.85 9.92
CA TRP A 107 3.52 -12.51 9.23
C TRP A 107 2.96 -11.17 9.72
N ALA A 108 2.88 -10.98 11.04
CA ALA A 108 2.41 -9.75 11.66
C ALA A 108 3.26 -8.52 11.28
N MET A 109 4.59 -8.67 11.28
CA MET A 109 5.52 -7.64 10.82
C MET A 109 5.23 -7.22 9.37
N MET A 110 5.06 -8.20 8.48
CA MET A 110 4.77 -7.92 7.06
C MET A 110 3.42 -7.23 6.87
N GLN A 111 2.38 -7.63 7.61
CA GLN A 111 1.08 -6.96 7.55
C GLN A 111 1.17 -5.51 8.06
N LYS A 112 1.92 -5.26 9.12
CA LYS A 112 2.18 -3.90 9.62
C LYS A 112 2.91 -3.05 8.59
N LEU A 113 3.90 -3.60 7.86
CA LEU A 113 4.59 -2.89 6.78
C LEU A 113 3.63 -2.52 5.65
N ARG A 114 2.77 -3.44 5.21
CA ARG A 114 1.72 -3.20 4.21
C ARG A 114 0.72 -2.15 4.66
N TYR A 115 0.32 -2.19 5.92
CA TYR A 115 -0.53 -1.17 6.52
C TYR A 115 0.13 0.22 6.48
N ALA A 116 1.42 0.32 6.83
CA ALA A 116 2.15 1.58 6.75
C ALA A 116 2.24 2.12 5.31
N MET A 117 2.45 1.23 4.33
CA MET A 117 2.43 1.58 2.91
C MET A 117 1.08 2.18 2.49
N GLY A 118 -0.03 1.55 2.87
CA GLY A 118 -1.38 2.04 2.58
C GLY A 118 -1.66 3.38 3.24
N LYS A 119 -1.34 3.52 4.53
CA LYS A 119 -1.52 4.78 5.27
C LYS A 119 -0.68 5.93 4.71
N ARG A 120 0.49 5.63 4.16
CA ARG A 120 1.29 6.64 3.46
C ARG A 120 0.62 7.09 2.17
N ASP A 121 0.05 6.18 1.38
CA ASP A 121 -0.61 6.47 0.12
C ASP A 121 -1.98 7.15 0.30
N GLU A 122 -2.63 6.99 1.46
CA GLU A 122 -3.85 7.73 1.79
C GLU A 122 -3.65 9.24 1.90
N LYS A 123 -2.42 9.70 2.17
CA LYS A 123 -2.10 11.14 2.27
C LYS A 123 -2.12 11.88 0.94
N TYR A 124 -2.15 11.17 -0.18
CA TYR A 124 -2.13 11.75 -1.52
C TYR A 124 -3.45 11.44 -2.22
N LYS A 125 -4.01 12.42 -2.89
CA LYS A 125 -5.10 12.23 -3.84
C LYS A 125 -4.53 12.05 -5.24
N LEU A 126 -5.18 11.23 -6.06
CA LEU A 126 -4.91 11.15 -7.50
C LEU A 126 -5.48 12.40 -8.17
N CYS A 127 -4.85 12.87 -9.26
CA CYS A 127 -5.28 14.08 -9.97
C CYS A 127 -5.08 13.93 -11.49
N GLY A 128 -5.68 14.85 -12.27
CA GLY A 128 -5.58 14.86 -13.73
C GLY A 128 -6.51 13.83 -14.41
N ASP A 129 -6.07 13.26 -15.52
CA ASP A 129 -6.84 12.27 -16.28
C ASP A 129 -6.76 10.89 -15.63
N MET A 130 -7.90 10.29 -15.36
CA MET A 130 -7.98 8.98 -14.70
C MET A 130 -8.97 8.05 -15.36
N GLU A 131 -8.69 6.76 -15.23
CA GLU A 131 -9.61 5.67 -15.50
C GLU A 131 -10.00 4.99 -14.19
N MET A 132 -11.26 4.55 -14.09
CA MET A 132 -11.76 3.83 -12.92
C MET A 132 -12.72 2.71 -13.34
N ASP A 133 -12.57 1.55 -12.70
CA ASP A 133 -13.44 0.37 -12.88
C ASP A 133 -13.28 -0.57 -11.68
N GLU A 134 -14.18 -1.57 -11.55
CA GLU A 134 -14.07 -2.60 -10.54
C GLU A 134 -13.25 -3.80 -11.02
N GLY A 135 -12.29 -4.21 -10.22
CA GLY A 135 -11.60 -5.48 -10.35
C GLY A 135 -12.11 -6.52 -9.35
N PHE A 136 -12.32 -7.75 -9.78
CA PHE A 136 -12.71 -8.85 -8.88
C PHE A 136 -11.51 -9.73 -8.58
N PHE A 137 -11.15 -9.81 -7.28
CA PHE A 137 -10.01 -10.59 -6.79
C PHE A 137 -10.49 -11.86 -6.10
N THR A 138 -9.81 -12.97 -6.35
CA THR A 138 -10.09 -14.23 -5.67
C THR A 138 -9.66 -14.14 -4.21
N ILE A 139 -10.53 -14.57 -3.32
CA ILE A 139 -10.31 -14.65 -1.88
C ILE A 139 -10.64 -16.04 -1.37
N ASP A 140 -10.12 -16.36 -0.18
CA ASP A 140 -10.57 -17.52 0.57
C ASP A 140 -12.08 -17.40 0.88
N MET A 141 -12.77 -18.53 0.85
CA MET A 141 -14.22 -18.52 1.10
C MET A 141 -14.49 -18.10 2.54
N PRO A 142 -15.38 -17.08 2.75
CA PRO A 142 -15.80 -16.72 4.10
C PRO A 142 -16.37 -17.92 4.86
N GLU A 143 -16.10 -18.01 6.15
CA GLU A 143 -16.58 -19.12 7.00
C GLU A 143 -18.10 -19.26 6.95
N ASP A 144 -18.83 -18.14 6.96
CA ASP A 144 -20.30 -18.08 6.92
C ASP A 144 -20.89 -18.61 5.61
N ASP A 145 -20.09 -18.66 4.55
CA ASP A 145 -20.49 -19.17 3.23
C ASP A 145 -20.08 -20.62 3.00
N LYS A 146 -19.33 -21.22 3.93
CA LYS A 146 -18.95 -22.64 3.83
C LYS A 146 -20.19 -23.53 3.91
N GLY A 147 -20.35 -24.35 2.90
CA GLY A 147 -21.53 -25.23 2.77
C GLY A 147 -22.66 -24.67 1.90
N ASN A 148 -22.63 -23.39 1.55
CA ASN A 148 -23.58 -22.80 0.64
C ASN A 148 -23.23 -23.10 -0.83
N ARG A 149 -24.27 -23.20 -1.70
CA ARG A 149 -24.05 -23.37 -3.14
C ARG A 149 -23.24 -22.21 -3.70
N LEU A 150 -22.15 -22.52 -4.38
CA LEU A 150 -21.30 -21.51 -5.01
C LEU A 150 -22.05 -20.79 -6.15
N LYS A 151 -22.08 -19.46 -6.05
CA LYS A 151 -22.56 -18.60 -7.12
C LYS A 151 -21.43 -18.35 -8.14
N ARG A 152 -21.81 -18.17 -9.41
CA ARG A 152 -20.86 -17.83 -10.49
C ARG A 152 -20.91 -16.33 -10.80
N GLY A 153 -19.91 -15.82 -11.50
CA GLY A 153 -19.85 -14.42 -11.95
C GLY A 153 -19.45 -13.42 -10.86
N ARG A 154 -20.01 -12.21 -10.94
CA ARG A 154 -19.72 -11.10 -10.02
C ARG A 154 -20.18 -11.38 -8.58
N GLY A 155 -21.24 -12.15 -8.40
CA GLY A 155 -21.80 -12.54 -7.10
C GLY A 155 -21.16 -13.76 -6.43
N SER A 156 -20.02 -14.24 -6.92
CA SER A 156 -19.30 -15.39 -6.32
C SER A 156 -18.75 -15.03 -4.96
N GLN A 157 -19.00 -15.88 -3.95
CA GLN A 157 -18.50 -15.72 -2.57
C GLN A 157 -16.96 -15.77 -2.49
N LYS A 158 -16.31 -16.37 -3.50
CA LYS A 158 -14.85 -16.41 -3.64
C LYS A 158 -14.26 -15.18 -4.30
N LYS A 159 -15.04 -14.12 -4.52
CA LYS A 159 -14.59 -12.91 -5.16
C LYS A 159 -14.86 -11.69 -4.29
N CYS A 160 -13.88 -10.82 -4.22
CA CYS A 160 -13.96 -9.53 -3.57
C CYS A 160 -13.86 -8.42 -4.62
N ALA A 161 -14.79 -7.49 -4.59
CA ALA A 161 -14.76 -6.32 -5.46
C ALA A 161 -13.73 -5.31 -4.94
N VAL A 162 -12.95 -4.76 -5.85
CA VAL A 162 -11.92 -3.75 -5.59
C VAL A 162 -12.09 -2.62 -6.58
N LEU A 163 -12.31 -1.41 -6.09
CA LEU A 163 -12.28 -0.20 -6.90
C LEU A 163 -10.84 0.09 -7.32
N VAL A 164 -10.60 0.22 -8.60
CA VAL A 164 -9.27 0.50 -9.16
C VAL A 164 -9.31 1.84 -9.87
N MET A 165 -8.45 2.73 -9.45
CA MET A 165 -8.29 4.07 -9.99
C MET A 165 -6.87 4.21 -10.52
N ALA A 166 -6.73 4.57 -11.79
CA ALA A 166 -5.45 4.71 -12.48
C ALA A 166 -5.31 6.12 -13.05
N GLU A 167 -4.39 6.91 -12.51
CA GLU A 167 -3.99 8.21 -13.03
C GLU A 167 -3.08 8.02 -14.22
N SER A 168 -3.31 8.73 -15.32
CA SER A 168 -2.48 8.70 -16.51
C SER A 168 -1.90 10.08 -16.83
N GLU A 169 -0.70 10.09 -17.36
CA GLU A 169 -0.02 11.31 -17.82
C GLU A 169 0.47 11.16 -19.26
N PRO A 170 0.52 12.24 -20.06
CA PRO A 170 1.14 12.22 -21.36
C PRO A 170 2.59 11.77 -21.27
N VAL A 171 3.07 11.08 -22.30
CA VAL A 171 4.48 10.71 -22.40
C VAL A 171 5.19 11.65 -23.33
N ASP A 172 6.30 12.21 -22.85
CA ASP A 172 7.18 13.01 -23.66
C ASP A 172 8.03 12.09 -24.56
N PHE A 173 7.85 12.19 -25.88
CA PHE A 173 8.46 11.29 -26.86
C PHE A 173 10.00 11.38 -26.89
N GLU A 174 10.56 12.50 -26.45
CA GLU A 174 12.01 12.69 -26.43
C GLU A 174 12.72 11.82 -25.38
N THR A 175 12.01 11.41 -24.35
CA THR A 175 12.56 10.59 -23.25
C THR A 175 12.37 9.09 -23.45
N MET A 176 11.69 8.65 -24.51
CA MET A 176 11.41 7.22 -24.76
C MET A 176 12.55 6.55 -25.51
N VAL A 177 13.38 5.83 -24.77
CA VAL A 177 14.26 4.81 -25.34
C VAL A 177 13.42 3.62 -25.75
N SER A 178 13.14 3.47 -27.05
CA SER A 178 12.60 2.28 -27.72
C SER A 178 11.37 1.62 -27.07
N THR A 179 10.18 1.97 -27.53
CA THR A 179 9.01 1.09 -27.35
C THR A 179 8.48 0.64 -28.70
N ARG A 180 8.15 -0.67 -28.80
CA ARG A 180 7.49 -1.28 -29.97
C ARG A 180 6.09 -0.70 -30.26
N HIS A 181 5.56 0.08 -29.34
CA HIS A 181 4.24 0.71 -29.43
C HIS A 181 4.36 2.21 -29.11
N LYS A 182 3.84 3.06 -29.98
CA LYS A 182 3.67 4.48 -29.73
C LYS A 182 2.56 4.66 -28.70
N ILE A 183 2.93 4.80 -27.42
CA ILE A 183 1.99 5.02 -26.32
C ILE A 183 1.99 6.52 -26.01
N ASN A 184 0.85 7.19 -26.19
CA ASN A 184 0.73 8.63 -25.95
C ASN A 184 0.61 8.99 -24.47
N LYS A 185 0.27 8.00 -23.61
CA LYS A 185 0.09 8.16 -22.18
C LYS A 185 0.71 6.99 -21.42
N ARG A 186 1.05 7.20 -20.15
CA ARG A 186 1.47 6.14 -19.21
C ARG A 186 0.71 6.27 -17.90
N VAL A 187 0.55 5.17 -17.19
CA VAL A 187 0.04 5.21 -15.81
C VAL A 187 1.07 5.88 -14.91
N ARG A 188 0.64 6.88 -14.15
CA ARG A 188 1.46 7.57 -13.16
C ARG A 188 1.30 6.94 -11.79
N ASN A 189 0.16 7.14 -11.17
CA ASN A 189 -0.18 6.62 -9.86
C ASN A 189 -1.46 5.80 -9.91
N ILE A 190 -1.63 4.91 -8.94
CA ILE A 190 -2.81 4.07 -8.81
C ILE A 190 -3.31 4.04 -7.37
N LYS A 191 -4.61 3.82 -7.19
CA LYS A 191 -5.20 3.42 -5.92
C LYS A 191 -6.11 2.23 -6.12
N MET A 192 -6.12 1.33 -5.15
CA MET A 192 -6.99 0.16 -5.13
C MET A 192 -7.67 0.06 -3.77
N ARG A 193 -9.00 -0.01 -3.74
CA ARG A 193 -9.79 -0.05 -2.52
C ARG A 193 -10.74 -1.24 -2.52
N VAL A 194 -10.64 -2.07 -1.50
CA VAL A 194 -11.59 -3.17 -1.28
C VAL A 194 -12.95 -2.57 -0.96
N LEU A 195 -13.96 -2.95 -1.72
CA LEU A 195 -15.33 -2.48 -1.54
C LEU A 195 -16.14 -3.47 -0.69
N GLU A 196 -16.95 -2.96 0.20
CA GLU A 196 -17.92 -3.76 0.93
C GLU A 196 -19.08 -4.19 0.02
N ASN A 197 -19.51 -3.28 -0.85
CA ASN A 197 -20.57 -3.47 -1.84
C ASN A 197 -20.33 -2.55 -3.05
N LEU A 198 -21.12 -2.71 -4.10
CA LEU A 198 -21.06 -1.93 -5.35
C LEU A 198 -22.10 -0.79 -5.40
N LYS A 199 -22.57 -0.30 -4.26
CA LYS A 199 -23.50 0.84 -4.21
C LYS A 199 -22.77 2.14 -4.52
N ALA A 200 -23.45 3.06 -5.20
CA ALA A 200 -22.90 4.37 -5.55
C ALA A 200 -22.33 5.11 -4.35
N GLU A 201 -23.02 5.14 -3.22
CA GLU A 201 -22.57 5.80 -1.98
C GLU A 201 -21.21 5.28 -1.47
N THR A 202 -20.97 3.95 -1.58
CA THR A 202 -19.70 3.35 -1.17
C THR A 202 -18.57 3.79 -2.09
N ILE A 203 -18.82 3.80 -3.39
CA ILE A 203 -17.86 4.23 -4.42
C ILE A 203 -17.58 5.73 -4.26
N ASP A 204 -18.60 6.56 -4.11
CA ASP A 204 -18.46 8.01 -3.90
C ASP A 204 -17.58 8.32 -2.68
N THR A 205 -17.77 7.58 -1.59
CA THR A 205 -16.95 7.74 -0.39
C THR A 205 -15.48 7.46 -0.67
N GLU A 206 -15.15 6.42 -1.41
CA GLU A 206 -13.75 6.08 -1.74
C GLU A 206 -13.16 7.04 -2.78
N VAL A 207 -13.97 7.54 -3.73
CA VAL A 207 -13.54 8.56 -4.70
C VAL A 207 -13.21 9.87 -3.99
N ARG A 208 -14.08 10.39 -3.11
CA ARG A 208 -13.81 11.62 -2.34
C ARG A 208 -12.53 11.55 -1.50
N LYS A 209 -12.22 10.37 -0.94
CA LYS A 209 -10.98 10.14 -0.19
C LYS A 209 -9.74 10.07 -1.08
N GLY A 210 -9.88 9.48 -2.27
CA GLY A 210 -8.75 9.08 -3.10
C GLY A 210 -8.44 9.98 -4.29
N VAL A 211 -9.39 10.82 -4.72
CA VAL A 211 -9.35 11.60 -5.97
C VAL A 211 -9.50 13.08 -5.67
N SER A 212 -8.76 13.93 -6.39
CA SER A 212 -8.93 15.38 -6.35
C SER A 212 -10.20 15.79 -7.10
N GLU A 213 -10.90 16.79 -6.60
CA GLU A 213 -12.12 17.34 -7.21
C GLU A 213 -11.87 17.91 -8.63
N ASP A 214 -10.65 18.42 -8.88
CA ASP A 214 -10.25 18.98 -10.19
C ASP A 214 -9.93 17.93 -11.26
N SER A 215 -10.22 16.65 -10.99
CA SER A 215 -9.84 15.54 -11.88
C SER A 215 -10.87 15.28 -12.97
N SER A 216 -10.40 14.70 -14.08
CA SER A 216 -11.23 14.14 -15.16
C SER A 216 -11.24 12.62 -15.06
N LEU A 217 -12.42 12.04 -14.87
CA LEU A 217 -12.59 10.61 -14.59
C LEU A 217 -13.37 9.94 -15.71
N THR A 218 -12.79 8.90 -16.30
CA THR A 218 -13.44 8.03 -17.29
C THR A 218 -13.82 6.70 -16.63
N THR A 219 -15.08 6.29 -16.79
CA THR A 219 -15.62 5.02 -16.25
C THR A 219 -16.43 4.30 -17.32
N ASP A 220 -16.87 3.06 -17.05
CA ASP A 220 -17.99 2.49 -17.78
C ASP A 220 -19.31 3.22 -17.41
N ASP A 221 -20.40 2.92 -18.12
CA ASP A 221 -21.73 3.51 -17.91
C ASP A 221 -22.54 2.73 -16.85
N SER A 222 -21.90 2.28 -15.78
CA SER A 222 -22.58 1.56 -14.69
C SER A 222 -23.35 2.52 -13.79
N THR A 223 -24.52 2.05 -13.33
CA THR A 223 -25.34 2.78 -12.34
C THR A 223 -24.60 3.05 -11.01
N SER A 224 -23.53 2.30 -10.74
CA SER A 224 -22.66 2.51 -9.59
C SER A 224 -21.92 3.86 -9.62
N TYR A 225 -21.85 4.52 -10.77
CA TYR A 225 -21.10 5.75 -11.01
C TYR A 225 -21.98 6.99 -11.21
N VAL A 226 -23.26 6.90 -10.98
CA VAL A 226 -24.26 7.95 -11.30
C VAL A 226 -23.98 9.29 -10.59
N ASN A 227 -23.42 9.26 -9.38
CA ASN A 227 -23.17 10.47 -8.57
C ASN A 227 -21.77 11.06 -8.78
N LEU A 228 -20.91 10.43 -9.58
CA LEU A 228 -19.50 10.87 -9.70
C LEU A 228 -19.33 12.27 -10.28
N LYS A 229 -20.29 12.73 -11.10
CA LYS A 229 -20.34 14.11 -11.61
C LYS A 229 -20.32 15.18 -10.50
N ASP A 230 -20.76 14.83 -9.28
CA ASP A 230 -20.80 15.75 -8.15
C ASP A 230 -19.49 15.70 -7.33
N ASN A 231 -18.60 14.76 -7.64
CA ASN A 231 -17.36 14.51 -6.90
C ASN A 231 -16.08 14.90 -7.66
N VAL A 232 -16.16 15.08 -8.98
CA VAL A 232 -15.03 15.43 -9.85
C VAL A 232 -15.45 16.48 -10.88
N SER A 233 -14.48 17.27 -11.36
CA SER A 233 -14.75 18.38 -12.30
C SER A 233 -15.31 17.89 -13.65
N ASN A 234 -14.93 16.68 -14.07
CA ASN A 234 -15.35 16.11 -15.35
C ASN A 234 -15.49 14.59 -15.23
N HIS A 235 -16.72 14.10 -15.36
CA HIS A 235 -17.01 12.68 -15.42
C HIS A 235 -17.41 12.28 -16.84
N LYS A 236 -16.73 11.29 -17.42
CA LYS A 236 -16.92 10.77 -18.78
C LYS A 236 -17.34 9.29 -18.72
N PRO A 237 -18.64 8.99 -18.51
CA PRO A 237 -19.12 7.62 -18.62
C PRO A 237 -19.05 7.16 -20.09
N GLN A 238 -18.61 5.94 -20.32
CA GLN A 238 -18.49 5.35 -21.65
C GLN A 238 -19.26 4.05 -21.72
N VAL A 239 -20.20 3.97 -22.67
CA VAL A 239 -20.84 2.70 -23.02
C VAL A 239 -19.82 1.82 -23.74
N ILE A 240 -19.45 0.70 -23.14
CA ILE A 240 -18.42 -0.19 -23.67
C ILE A 240 -19.08 -1.33 -24.45
N PRO A 241 -18.97 -1.37 -25.81
CA PRO A 241 -19.36 -2.54 -26.59
C PRO A 241 -18.58 -3.77 -26.16
N LYS A 242 -19.20 -4.96 -26.21
CA LYS A 242 -18.52 -6.21 -25.81
C LYS A 242 -17.22 -6.48 -26.55
N GLU A 243 -17.12 -6.01 -27.79
CA GLU A 243 -15.93 -6.15 -28.66
C GLU A 243 -14.77 -5.25 -28.26
N ASP A 244 -15.06 -4.18 -27.52
CA ASP A 244 -14.06 -3.18 -27.10
C ASP A 244 -13.71 -3.24 -25.60
N ILE A 245 -14.17 -4.27 -24.89
CA ILE A 245 -13.77 -4.57 -23.52
C ILE A 245 -12.24 -4.73 -23.48
N GLY A 246 -11.57 -3.83 -22.78
CA GLY A 246 -10.09 -3.79 -22.70
C GLY A 246 -9.43 -2.75 -23.59
N LYS A 247 -10.15 -2.12 -24.55
CA LYS A 247 -9.65 -0.98 -25.31
C LYS A 247 -10.05 0.35 -24.67
N VAL A 248 -11.20 0.39 -24.00
CA VAL A 248 -11.82 1.63 -23.49
C VAL A 248 -11.19 2.10 -22.19
N LEU A 249 -10.86 1.20 -21.26
CA LEU A 249 -10.17 1.51 -19.99
C LEU A 249 -8.85 0.73 -19.88
N PRO A 250 -7.91 0.92 -20.81
CA PRO A 250 -6.73 0.06 -20.92
C PRO A 250 -5.85 0.10 -19.68
N TRP A 251 -5.73 1.23 -19.04
CA TRP A 251 -4.84 1.39 -17.88
C TRP A 251 -5.35 0.66 -16.65
N VAL A 252 -6.66 0.76 -16.36
CA VAL A 252 -7.27 -0.01 -15.26
C VAL A 252 -7.12 -1.51 -15.50
N HIS A 253 -7.40 -1.99 -16.72
CA HIS A 253 -7.26 -3.41 -17.04
C HIS A 253 -5.81 -3.92 -16.91
N ILE A 254 -4.82 -3.12 -17.33
CA ILE A 254 -3.39 -3.42 -17.14
C ILE A 254 -3.06 -3.50 -15.65
N VAL A 255 -3.51 -2.54 -14.85
CA VAL A 255 -3.28 -2.48 -13.40
C VAL A 255 -3.90 -3.69 -12.70
N VAL A 256 -5.17 -4.00 -13.00
CA VAL A 256 -5.88 -5.17 -12.45
C VAL A 256 -5.15 -6.47 -12.80
N SER A 257 -4.73 -6.63 -14.05
CA SER A 257 -4.02 -7.83 -14.52
C SER A 257 -2.67 -7.99 -13.81
N ASN A 258 -1.92 -6.91 -13.64
CA ASN A 258 -0.64 -6.92 -12.94
C ASN A 258 -0.81 -7.22 -11.44
N ALA A 259 -1.81 -6.63 -10.79
CA ALA A 259 -2.11 -6.89 -9.38
C ALA A 259 -2.53 -8.35 -9.16
N LYS A 260 -3.45 -8.87 -9.99
CA LYS A 260 -3.87 -10.29 -9.94
C LYS A 260 -2.69 -11.23 -10.14
N ARG A 261 -1.84 -10.97 -11.12
CA ARG A 261 -0.65 -11.79 -11.39
C ARG A 261 0.31 -11.80 -10.21
N LEU A 262 0.56 -10.64 -9.58
CA LEU A 262 1.42 -10.55 -8.40
C LEU A 262 0.83 -11.34 -7.23
N ILE A 263 -0.47 -11.16 -6.95
CA ILE A 263 -1.17 -11.76 -5.81
C ILE A 263 -1.28 -13.28 -5.99
N LEU A 264 -1.79 -13.76 -7.13
CA LEU A 264 -2.01 -15.18 -7.38
C LEU A 264 -0.72 -16.01 -7.43
N ASN A 265 0.40 -15.41 -7.86
CA ASN A 265 1.68 -16.14 -7.91
C ASN A 265 2.27 -16.43 -6.53
N ILE A 266 1.81 -15.74 -5.49
CA ILE A 266 2.44 -15.82 -4.15
C ILE A 266 1.45 -16.23 -3.07
N TYR A 267 0.18 -15.82 -3.22
CA TYR A 267 -0.84 -15.99 -2.19
C TYR A 267 -2.05 -16.73 -2.77
N HIS A 268 -2.23 -17.98 -2.35
CA HIS A 268 -3.32 -18.82 -2.83
C HIS A 268 -4.61 -18.60 -2.06
N ASP A 269 -4.49 -18.33 -0.75
CA ASP A 269 -5.63 -18.19 0.16
C ASP A 269 -5.53 -16.85 0.92
N ILE A 270 -6.19 -15.82 0.40
CA ILE A 270 -6.24 -14.52 1.04
C ILE A 270 -7.62 -14.34 1.69
N LYS A 271 -7.67 -14.19 3.00
CA LYS A 271 -8.91 -13.79 3.68
C LYS A 271 -9.27 -12.36 3.29
N ARG A 272 -10.57 -12.10 3.04
CA ARG A 272 -11.09 -10.79 2.63
C ARG A 272 -10.56 -9.65 3.50
N LYS A 273 -10.51 -9.84 4.83
CA LYS A 273 -10.06 -8.81 5.78
C LYS A 273 -8.59 -8.37 5.60
N TYR A 274 -7.77 -9.15 4.90
CA TYR A 274 -6.35 -8.82 4.66
C TYR A 274 -6.06 -8.42 3.21
N LEU A 275 -7.01 -8.53 2.29
CA LEU A 275 -6.79 -8.23 0.88
C LEU A 275 -6.28 -6.80 0.68
N GLN A 276 -6.84 -5.83 1.42
CA GLN A 276 -6.43 -4.43 1.32
C GLN A 276 -4.92 -4.25 1.57
N GLU A 277 -4.33 -4.97 2.53
CA GLU A 277 -2.91 -4.85 2.86
C GLU A 277 -2.02 -5.33 1.70
N TYR A 278 -2.40 -6.40 1.02
CA TYR A 278 -1.66 -6.88 -0.17
C TYR A 278 -1.77 -5.90 -1.35
N LEU A 279 -2.93 -5.29 -1.54
CA LEU A 279 -3.13 -4.24 -2.53
C LEU A 279 -2.35 -2.97 -2.18
N ASN A 280 -2.24 -2.62 -0.90
CA ASN A 280 -1.42 -1.50 -0.42
C ASN A 280 0.05 -1.68 -0.79
N GLU A 281 0.62 -2.89 -0.63
CA GLU A 281 1.99 -3.19 -1.07
C GLU A 281 2.14 -2.99 -2.58
N PHE A 282 1.21 -3.52 -3.36
CA PHE A 282 1.23 -3.39 -4.81
C PHE A 282 1.19 -1.91 -5.24
N CYS A 283 0.22 -1.14 -4.74
CA CYS A 283 0.08 0.28 -5.06
C CYS A 283 1.31 1.08 -4.63
N TYR A 284 1.81 0.86 -3.41
CA TYR A 284 2.98 1.56 -2.88
C TYR A 284 4.21 1.39 -3.78
N LYS A 285 4.50 0.15 -4.19
CA LYS A 285 5.62 -0.19 -5.08
C LYS A 285 5.40 0.38 -6.47
N PHE A 286 4.20 0.27 -7.01
CA PHE A 286 3.86 0.79 -8.33
C PHE A 286 4.04 2.31 -8.40
N ASN A 287 3.48 3.04 -7.43
CA ASN A 287 3.51 4.51 -7.38
C ASN A 287 4.93 5.07 -7.20
N ARG A 288 5.86 4.25 -6.70
CA ARG A 288 7.26 4.66 -6.45
C ARG A 288 8.28 3.97 -7.34
N ARG A 289 7.84 3.29 -8.41
CA ARG A 289 8.71 2.51 -9.29
C ARG A 289 9.84 3.29 -9.97
N PHE A 290 9.68 4.62 -10.04
CA PHE A 290 10.68 5.52 -10.64
C PHE A 290 11.65 6.14 -9.62
N LEU A 291 11.44 5.94 -8.31
CA LEU A 291 12.28 6.52 -7.26
C LEU A 291 13.62 5.78 -7.07
N GLY A 292 13.82 4.65 -7.74
CA GLY A 292 15.07 3.90 -7.64
C GLY A 292 15.49 3.61 -6.20
N ASN A 293 16.66 4.11 -5.80
CA ASN A 293 17.24 3.87 -4.48
C ASN A 293 16.49 4.55 -3.32
N GLU A 294 15.72 5.61 -3.58
CA GLU A 294 15.03 6.39 -2.53
C GLU A 294 13.82 5.67 -1.94
N ILE A 295 13.29 4.64 -2.60
CA ILE A 295 12.08 3.97 -2.14
C ILE A 295 12.25 3.37 -0.73
N PHE A 296 13.47 2.96 -0.36
CA PHE A 296 13.77 2.43 0.97
C PHE A 296 13.62 3.50 2.06
N ASP A 297 14.24 4.67 1.88
CA ASP A 297 14.13 5.77 2.83
C ASP A 297 12.69 6.27 2.94
N ARG A 298 11.95 6.31 1.82
CA ARG A 298 10.51 6.65 1.83
C ARG A 298 9.68 5.66 2.64
N LEU A 299 10.01 4.37 2.60
CA LEU A 299 9.34 3.36 3.41
C LEU A 299 9.72 3.47 4.89
N LEU A 300 10.99 3.73 5.21
CA LEU A 300 11.44 3.99 6.58
C LEU A 300 10.66 5.16 7.20
N VAL A 301 10.56 6.29 6.49
CA VAL A 301 9.76 7.45 6.94
C VAL A 301 8.29 7.06 7.16
N ALA A 302 7.69 6.31 6.24
CA ALA A 302 6.32 5.84 6.41
C ALA A 302 6.16 4.99 7.67
N CYS A 303 7.12 4.09 7.95
CA CYS A 303 7.10 3.23 9.11
C CYS A 303 7.30 3.98 10.44
N VAL A 304 8.04 5.09 10.44
CA VAL A 304 8.23 5.94 11.62
C VAL A 304 7.00 6.81 11.90
N THR A 305 6.39 7.38 10.85
CA THR A 305 5.29 8.35 10.98
C THR A 305 3.92 7.71 11.18
N VAL A 306 3.73 6.48 10.70
CA VAL A 306 2.45 5.77 10.83
C VAL A 306 2.38 5.07 12.17
N LYS A 307 1.36 5.42 12.97
CA LYS A 307 1.04 4.67 14.20
C LYS A 307 0.48 3.30 13.85
N ASN A 308 0.89 2.28 14.61
CA ASN A 308 0.35 0.94 14.42
C ASN A 308 -1.15 0.92 14.74
N GLY A 309 -1.96 0.77 13.73
CA GLY A 309 -3.41 0.56 13.82
C GLY A 309 -3.86 -0.77 13.19
N PHE A 310 -2.89 -1.58 12.73
CA PHE A 310 -3.21 -2.90 12.20
C PHE A 310 -3.76 -3.80 13.30
N ARG A 311 -4.93 -4.38 13.06
CA ARG A 311 -5.59 -5.35 13.96
C ARG A 311 -5.63 -6.72 13.28
N TYR A 312 -5.42 -7.76 14.06
CA TYR A 312 -5.39 -9.18 13.61
C TYR A 312 -6.78 -9.72 13.31
#